data_008e07da87bdbf0afee8e497e4b99a49
#
_entry.id   008e07da87bdbf0afee8e497e4b99a49
#
_cell.length_a   1.000
_cell.length_b   1.000
_cell.length_c   1.000
_cell.angle_alpha   90.00
_cell.angle_beta   90.00
_cell.angle_gamma   90.00
#
_symmetry.space_group_name_H-M   'P 1'
#
loop_
_entity.id
_entity.type
_entity.pdbx_description
1 polymer ?
#
loop_
_entity_poly.entity_id
_entity_poly.type
_entity_poly.pdbx_seq_one_letter_code
_entity_poly.pdbx_strand_id
1 'polypeptide(L)'
;MHRCGISYIGDRHRSWLASISIFVMVSFTINAFTPFALAQVPLEGQSEVIEKSLRQSLPQELPPEPKAPQITNNNKPLPKKIPVADPTFFIKKIKLTGNTVISDERLMPLVDLGEGKDVNLSILNAIANEVAAVYATAGYLLVRVFVPNQEIKDATVEMVISEGRINKVLVQGNKKLSTEKFQQRMKMVQEEPVLREQTLERVLLELNELMGVQVRAVLKPGDLPGTSDLVMDVTESRPYTFSFDSDNFGSRFTGPVRFGLSMSYANIFTLGDQFATRWTRSEYGQDSYTPFYTVPINSYGTRMKVSYTFLENELKDSLTYLAAGGSLHSVGLELSHLMHKSQTASFSVRTGLDLKSFENEAQGTNTTKDNLMNVSLGFEGNLSDSFLGRTFYDLNFELGLREGDSS
;
A
#
# COMPACT_ATOMS: atom_id res chain seq x y z
N MET A 1 -4.33 -22.44 55.82
CA MET A 1 -2.96 -22.55 56.37
C MET A 1 -2.08 -23.19 55.33
N HIS A 2 -1.00 -22.52 55.04
CA HIS A 2 0.24 -22.75 54.29
C HIS A 2 0.29 -22.12 52.89
N ARG A 3 0.82 -20.94 52.80
CA ARG A 3 2.19 -20.42 52.54
C ARG A 3 2.79 -21.05 51.27
N CYS A 4 2.76 -20.36 50.15
CA CYS A 4 3.68 -19.31 49.64
C CYS A 4 5.15 -19.75 49.63
N GLY A 5 5.69 -19.96 48.45
CA GLY A 5 7.08 -20.09 48.14
C GLY A 5 7.41 -19.36 46.83
N ILE A 6 7.87 -18.11 46.95
CA ILE A 6 8.43 -17.30 45.87
C ILE A 6 9.89 -17.67 45.75
N SER A 7 10.32 -18.09 44.59
CA SER A 7 11.71 -18.20 44.20
C SER A 7 11.98 -17.23 43.05
N TYR A 8 12.73 -16.18 43.36
CA TYR A 8 13.30 -15.22 42.43
C TYR A 8 14.54 -15.86 41.77
N ILE A 9 14.57 -15.92 40.45
CA ILE A 9 15.81 -16.01 39.68
C ILE A 9 15.73 -14.99 38.54
N GLY A 10 16.79 -14.19 38.48
CA GLY A 10 16.89 -12.93 37.80
C GLY A 10 17.04 -12.98 36.28
N ASP A 11 16.82 -11.79 35.78
CA ASP A 11 17.35 -11.12 34.57
C ASP A 11 17.58 -11.91 33.29
N ARG A 12 16.69 -11.63 32.33
CA ARG A 12 17.08 -11.10 31.02
C ARG A 12 15.92 -10.33 30.39
N HIS A 13 16.09 -9.03 30.31
CA HIS A 13 15.24 -8.13 29.52
C HIS A 13 15.06 -8.65 28.11
N ARG A 14 13.87 -9.11 27.80
CA ARG A 14 13.26 -9.04 26.47
C ARG A 14 11.89 -8.41 26.68
N SER A 15 11.86 -7.11 26.37
CA SER A 15 10.65 -6.34 26.30
C SER A 15 9.75 -6.91 25.20
N TRP A 16 8.79 -7.73 25.59
CA TRP A 16 7.61 -8.04 24.81
C TRP A 16 6.66 -6.86 24.99
N LEU A 17 6.89 -5.78 24.28
CA LEU A 17 5.84 -4.81 24.01
C LEU A 17 4.89 -5.48 23.04
N ALA A 18 3.81 -6.03 23.58
CA ALA A 18 2.65 -6.40 22.79
C ALA A 18 2.15 -5.13 22.09
N SER A 19 2.36 -5.05 20.76
CA SER A 19 1.79 -4.00 19.94
C SER A 19 0.27 -4.13 20.03
N ILE A 20 -0.39 -3.22 20.75
CA ILE A 20 -1.85 -3.12 20.78
C ILE A 20 -2.23 -2.41 19.48
N SER A 21 -2.68 -3.18 18.48
CA SER A 21 -3.27 -2.63 17.28
C SER A 21 -4.70 -2.20 17.59
N ILE A 22 -4.96 -0.89 17.59
CA ILE A 22 -6.32 -0.36 17.73
C ILE A 22 -6.90 -0.24 16.32
N PHE A 23 -7.95 -1.00 16.07
CA PHE A 23 -8.72 -0.94 14.84
C PHE A 23 -9.94 -0.03 15.08
N VAL A 24 -9.98 1.12 14.43
CA VAL A 24 -11.15 2.00 14.44
C VAL A 24 -11.86 1.86 13.10
N MET A 25 -12.95 1.10 13.09
CA MET A 25 -13.85 0.99 11.95
C MET A 25 -15.10 1.82 12.26
N VAL A 26 -15.30 2.90 11.56
CA VAL A 26 -16.50 3.73 11.64
C VAL A 26 -17.23 3.62 10.30
N SER A 27 -18.28 2.81 10.28
CA SER A 27 -19.18 2.73 9.12
C SER A 27 -20.39 3.59 9.39
N PHE A 28 -20.55 4.67 8.66
CA PHE A 28 -21.77 5.48 8.66
C PHE A 28 -22.64 5.10 7.45
N THR A 29 -23.72 4.39 7.69
CA THR A 29 -24.79 4.19 6.70
C THR A 29 -25.90 5.16 6.98
N ILE A 30 -26.11 6.13 6.11
CA ILE A 30 -27.29 7.01 6.17
C ILE A 30 -28.39 6.34 5.36
N ASN A 31 -29.30 5.64 6.04
CA ASN A 31 -30.49 5.08 5.43
C ASN A 31 -31.67 6.05 5.67
N ALA A 32 -32.15 6.67 4.61
CA ALA A 32 -33.43 7.38 4.63
C ALA A 32 -34.55 6.36 4.35
N PHE A 33 -35.16 5.80 5.38
CA PHE A 33 -36.26 4.85 5.25
C PHE A 33 -37.59 5.47 5.67
N THR A 34 -38.62 5.26 4.86
CA THR A 34 -40.04 5.36 5.24
C THR A 34 -40.61 3.96 5.47
N PRO A 35 -41.29 3.67 6.57
CA PRO A 35 -41.77 2.32 6.86
C PRO A 35 -43.14 2.07 6.19
N PHE A 36 -43.24 1.03 5.40
CA PHE A 36 -44.49 0.35 5.07
C PHE A 36 -44.52 -1.03 5.73
N ALA A 37 -45.55 -1.27 6.59
CA ALA A 37 -45.73 -2.54 7.28
C ALA A 37 -46.55 -3.50 6.42
N LEU A 38 -45.92 -4.56 5.93
CA LEU A 38 -46.55 -5.79 5.44
C LEU A 38 -45.89 -6.95 6.16
N ALA A 39 -46.58 -8.09 6.29
CA ALA A 39 -46.11 -9.28 7.05
C ALA A 39 -44.65 -9.58 6.78
N GLN A 40 -43.78 -9.14 7.67
CA GLN A 40 -42.33 -9.08 7.43
C GLN A 40 -41.70 -10.40 7.85
N VAL A 41 -40.93 -10.99 6.97
CA VAL A 41 -39.87 -11.91 7.35
C VAL A 41 -39.06 -11.23 8.45
N PRO A 42 -38.81 -11.91 9.59
CA PRO A 42 -38.01 -11.31 10.67
C PRO A 42 -36.74 -10.71 10.12
N LEU A 43 -36.36 -9.52 10.61
CA LEU A 43 -35.17 -8.76 10.16
C LEU A 43 -33.93 -9.63 10.01
N GLU A 44 -33.74 -10.59 10.91
CA GLU A 44 -32.61 -11.53 10.94
C GLU A 44 -32.58 -12.53 9.77
N GLY A 45 -33.68 -12.66 9.03
CA GLY A 45 -33.80 -13.54 7.86
C GLY A 45 -33.78 -12.80 6.52
N GLN A 46 -33.70 -11.49 6.52
CA GLN A 46 -33.67 -10.72 5.29
C GLN A 46 -32.27 -10.81 4.65
N SER A 47 -32.22 -10.97 3.33
CA SER A 47 -30.97 -11.14 2.57
C SER A 47 -29.99 -9.98 2.80
N GLU A 48 -30.47 -8.76 3.02
CA GLU A 48 -29.64 -7.60 3.33
C GLU A 48 -28.93 -7.71 4.69
N VAL A 49 -29.62 -8.19 5.73
CA VAL A 49 -29.03 -8.41 7.05
C VAL A 49 -28.00 -9.53 7.02
N ILE A 50 -28.28 -10.57 6.27
CA ILE A 50 -27.38 -11.70 6.07
C ILE A 50 -26.13 -11.27 5.28
N GLU A 51 -26.27 -10.46 4.22
CA GLU A 51 -25.13 -9.88 3.50
C GLU A 51 -24.23 -9.08 4.46
N LYS A 52 -24.82 -8.25 5.30
CA LYS A 52 -24.10 -7.44 6.29
C LYS A 52 -23.35 -8.33 7.30
N SER A 53 -23.98 -9.41 7.77
CA SER A 53 -23.33 -10.36 8.67
C SER A 53 -22.17 -11.11 8.01
N LEU A 54 -22.28 -11.45 6.74
CA LEU A 54 -21.20 -12.07 5.97
C LEU A 54 -20.01 -11.12 5.78
N ARG A 55 -20.27 -9.85 5.48
CA ARG A 55 -19.20 -8.84 5.37
C ARG A 55 -18.46 -8.63 6.69
N GLN A 56 -19.17 -8.64 7.82
CA GLN A 56 -18.59 -8.47 9.16
C GLN A 56 -17.79 -9.70 9.63
N SER A 57 -18.09 -10.87 9.11
CA SER A 57 -17.48 -12.12 9.52
C SER A 57 -16.30 -12.57 8.67
N LEU A 58 -15.95 -11.82 7.62
CA LEU A 58 -14.72 -12.07 6.88
C LEU A 58 -13.53 -11.84 7.81
N PRO A 59 -12.64 -12.83 8.00
CA PRO A 59 -11.41 -12.61 8.75
C PRO A 59 -10.65 -11.44 8.09
N GLN A 60 -10.62 -10.31 8.76
CA GLN A 60 -9.74 -9.21 8.35
C GLN A 60 -8.33 -9.59 8.77
N GLU A 61 -7.63 -10.32 7.90
CA GLU A 61 -6.20 -10.47 8.06
C GLU A 61 -5.58 -9.07 8.02
N LEU A 62 -4.97 -8.66 9.13
CA LEU A 62 -4.19 -7.43 9.15
C LEU A 62 -3.14 -7.52 8.04
N PRO A 63 -3.02 -6.49 7.19
CA PRO A 63 -1.98 -6.49 6.17
C PRO A 63 -0.63 -6.76 6.81
N PRO A 64 0.21 -7.61 6.21
CA PRO A 64 1.54 -7.89 6.76
C PRO A 64 2.31 -6.60 6.97
N GLU A 65 3.19 -6.55 7.96
CA GLU A 65 4.06 -5.40 8.16
C GLU A 65 4.88 -5.14 6.89
N PRO A 66 4.87 -3.91 6.37
CA PRO A 66 5.69 -3.56 5.23
C PRO A 66 7.15 -3.77 5.61
N LYS A 67 7.79 -4.75 4.99
CA LYS A 67 9.22 -4.93 5.16
C LYS A 67 9.93 -3.77 4.49
N ALA A 68 10.86 -3.14 5.23
CA ALA A 68 11.69 -2.07 4.67
C ALA A 68 12.28 -2.52 3.32
N PRO A 69 12.09 -1.74 2.24
CA PRO A 69 12.63 -2.08 0.95
C PRO A 69 14.16 -2.09 1.05
N GLN A 70 14.79 -3.14 0.53
CA GLN A 70 16.24 -3.21 0.52
C GLN A 70 16.77 -2.39 -0.66
N ILE A 71 17.27 -1.18 -0.37
CA ILE A 71 17.91 -0.30 -1.33
C ILE A 71 19.41 -0.28 -1.03
N THR A 72 20.22 -0.80 -1.94
CA THR A 72 21.67 -0.73 -1.84
C THR A 72 22.20 0.33 -2.80
N ASN A 73 22.82 1.38 -2.27
CA ASN A 73 23.43 2.43 -3.07
C ASN A 73 24.94 2.20 -3.18
N ASN A 74 25.37 1.60 -4.29
CA ASN A 74 26.78 1.35 -4.60
C ASN A 74 27.48 2.57 -5.25
N ASN A 75 26.78 3.71 -5.35
CA ASN A 75 27.32 4.94 -5.91
C ASN A 75 28.08 5.80 -4.89
N LYS A 76 28.26 5.32 -3.62
CA LYS A 76 29.04 6.06 -2.65
C LYS A 76 30.47 6.26 -3.18
N PRO A 77 30.98 7.50 -3.21
CA PRO A 77 32.37 7.72 -3.58
C PRO A 77 33.26 6.98 -2.58
N LEU A 78 34.21 6.22 -3.08
CA LEU A 78 35.31 5.70 -2.25
C LEU A 78 36.01 6.93 -1.66
N PRO A 79 36.30 6.95 -0.34
CA PRO A 79 37.09 8.02 0.25
C PRO A 79 38.43 8.07 -0.48
N LYS A 80 38.64 9.07 -1.32
CA LYS A 80 39.96 9.33 -1.88
C LYS A 80 40.92 9.60 -0.72
N LYS A 81 41.96 8.78 -0.57
CA LYS A 81 43.09 9.10 0.33
C LYS A 81 43.57 10.49 -0.04
N ILE A 82 43.40 11.45 0.87
CA ILE A 82 43.87 12.81 0.69
C ILE A 82 45.41 12.74 0.68
N PRO A 83 46.10 13.34 -0.27
CA PRO A 83 47.57 13.40 -0.28
C PRO A 83 48.04 14.09 1.00
N VAL A 84 49.19 13.67 1.53
CA VAL A 84 49.79 14.17 2.77
C VAL A 84 50.13 15.66 2.74
N ALA A 85 50.20 16.26 1.56
CA ALA A 85 50.37 17.72 1.37
C ALA A 85 49.10 18.29 0.70
N ASP A 86 48.31 19.03 1.45
CA ASP A 86 47.09 19.72 0.97
C ASP A 86 47.34 21.25 1.01
N PRO A 87 47.89 21.82 -0.07
CA PRO A 87 48.26 23.23 -0.08
C PRO A 87 47.05 24.14 0.08
N THR A 88 47.20 25.19 0.87
CA THR A 88 46.18 26.22 1.04
C THR A 88 46.29 27.27 -0.04
N PHE A 89 45.16 27.81 -0.48
CA PHE A 89 45.04 28.89 -1.43
C PHE A 89 43.85 29.76 -1.06
N PHE A 90 43.97 31.06 -1.37
CA PHE A 90 42.94 32.04 -1.07
C PHE A 90 41.76 31.91 -2.03
N ILE A 91 40.53 31.81 -1.50
CA ILE A 91 39.30 31.84 -2.27
C ILE A 91 38.48 33.06 -1.94
N LYS A 92 38.15 33.85 -2.99
CA LYS A 92 37.26 35.00 -2.89
C LYS A 92 35.79 34.58 -2.98
N LYS A 93 35.49 33.59 -3.86
CA LYS A 93 34.12 33.15 -4.15
C LYS A 93 34.05 31.67 -4.54
N ILE A 94 32.99 31.01 -4.09
CA ILE A 94 32.63 29.66 -4.54
C ILE A 94 31.36 29.78 -5.39
N LYS A 95 31.41 29.30 -6.64
CA LYS A 95 30.26 29.29 -7.55
C LYS A 95 29.65 27.92 -7.57
N LEU A 96 28.37 27.82 -7.19
CA LEU A 96 27.58 26.59 -7.34
C LEU A 96 27.04 26.47 -8.77
N THR A 97 27.08 25.27 -9.32
CA THR A 97 26.50 24.97 -10.63
C THR A 97 25.82 23.60 -10.60
N GLY A 98 24.69 23.47 -11.33
CA GLY A 98 23.98 22.20 -11.51
C GLY A 98 22.86 21.90 -10.50
N ASN A 99 22.58 22.82 -9.57
CA ASN A 99 21.44 22.70 -8.67
C ASN A 99 20.15 23.17 -9.37
N THR A 100 19.17 22.29 -9.48
CA THR A 100 17.87 22.59 -10.10
C THR A 100 16.70 22.44 -9.13
N VAL A 101 16.84 21.57 -8.11
CA VAL A 101 15.75 21.25 -7.17
C VAL A 101 15.90 21.91 -5.81
N ILE A 102 17.10 22.42 -5.46
CA ILE A 102 17.33 23.21 -4.25
C ILE A 102 17.89 24.57 -4.68
N SER A 103 17.28 25.66 -4.22
CA SER A 103 17.68 27.00 -4.57
C SER A 103 19.03 27.39 -3.95
N ASP A 104 19.74 28.32 -4.61
CA ASP A 104 20.99 28.89 -4.13
C ASP A 104 20.84 29.47 -2.72
N GLU A 105 19.75 30.16 -2.43
CA GLU A 105 19.48 30.80 -1.13
C GLU A 105 19.62 29.82 0.05
N ARG A 106 19.28 28.56 -0.17
CA ARG A 106 19.37 27.50 0.86
C ARG A 106 20.79 26.92 0.98
N LEU A 107 21.56 26.96 -0.10
CA LEU A 107 22.90 26.37 -0.17
C LEU A 107 24.01 27.40 0.14
N MET A 108 23.83 28.66 -0.22
CA MET A 108 24.84 29.72 -0.04
C MET A 108 25.37 29.85 1.39
N PRO A 109 24.56 29.80 2.47
CA PRO A 109 25.08 29.89 3.83
C PRO A 109 26.14 28.82 4.19
N LEU A 110 26.13 27.67 3.51
CA LEU A 110 27.13 26.63 3.69
C LEU A 110 28.41 26.93 2.91
N VAL A 111 28.26 27.55 1.74
CA VAL A 111 29.32 27.86 0.83
C VAL A 111 30.11 29.08 1.33
N ASP A 112 29.43 30.11 1.87
CA ASP A 112 30.00 31.31 2.44
C ASP A 112 31.02 31.03 3.56
N LEU A 113 30.91 29.85 4.21
CA LEU A 113 31.90 29.42 5.22
C LEU A 113 33.33 29.29 4.68
N GLY A 114 33.47 29.07 3.37
CA GLY A 114 34.79 28.96 2.70
C GLY A 114 35.22 30.21 1.96
N GLU A 115 34.37 31.23 1.82
CA GLU A 115 34.71 32.46 1.09
C GLU A 115 35.53 33.46 1.92
N GLY A 116 36.39 34.18 1.24
CA GLY A 116 37.28 35.18 1.86
C GLY A 116 38.36 34.60 2.76
N LYS A 117 38.70 33.32 2.63
CA LYS A 117 39.66 32.59 3.48
C LYS A 117 40.68 31.81 2.66
N ASP A 118 41.77 31.46 3.36
CA ASP A 118 42.68 30.43 2.85
C ASP A 118 42.10 29.06 3.13
N VAL A 119 41.82 28.30 2.08
CA VAL A 119 41.26 26.97 2.16
C VAL A 119 42.12 25.96 1.41
N ASN A 120 41.96 24.71 1.76
CA ASN A 120 42.57 23.60 1.05
C ASN A 120 41.47 22.70 0.44
N LEU A 121 41.88 21.71 -0.33
CA LEU A 121 40.92 20.77 -0.97
C LEU A 121 40.11 20.00 0.08
N SER A 122 40.68 19.73 1.25
CA SER A 122 39.97 19.05 2.35
C SER A 122 38.79 19.85 2.86
N ILE A 123 38.98 21.17 3.04
CA ILE A 123 37.92 22.13 3.48
C ILE A 123 36.84 22.23 2.40
N LEU A 124 37.23 22.32 1.11
CA LEU A 124 36.27 22.36 0.01
C LEU A 124 35.44 21.08 -0.10
N ASN A 125 36.07 19.92 0.12
CA ASN A 125 35.34 18.64 0.16
C ASN A 125 34.42 18.56 1.39
N ALA A 126 34.78 19.14 2.52
CA ALA A 126 33.90 19.22 3.68
C ALA A 126 32.64 20.06 3.37
N ILE A 127 32.83 21.26 2.75
CA ILE A 127 31.69 22.08 2.29
C ILE A 127 30.84 21.33 1.27
N ALA A 128 31.44 20.64 0.31
CA ALA A 128 30.70 19.81 -0.66
C ALA A 128 29.87 18.71 0.00
N ASN A 129 30.41 18.09 1.06
CA ASN A 129 29.68 17.09 1.84
C ASN A 129 28.50 17.69 2.62
N GLU A 130 28.65 18.89 3.18
CA GLU A 130 27.55 19.60 3.86
C GLU A 130 26.44 19.96 2.85
N VAL A 131 26.79 20.46 1.66
CA VAL A 131 25.82 20.69 0.58
C VAL A 131 25.13 19.38 0.19
N ALA A 132 25.88 18.29 0.02
CA ALA A 132 25.30 16.98 -0.28
C ALA A 132 24.37 16.47 0.83
N ALA A 133 24.67 16.77 2.11
CA ALA A 133 23.82 16.40 3.24
C ALA A 133 22.46 17.13 3.21
N VAL A 134 22.41 18.38 2.73
CA VAL A 134 21.13 19.10 2.52
C VAL A 134 20.25 18.36 1.51
N TYR A 135 20.82 17.87 0.42
CA TYR A 135 20.11 17.07 -0.57
C TYR A 135 19.64 15.74 0.01
N ALA A 136 20.51 15.05 0.75
CA ALA A 136 20.15 13.77 1.40
C ALA A 136 19.00 13.97 2.40
N THR A 137 19.03 15.05 3.20
CA THR A 137 17.94 15.37 4.16
C THR A 137 16.64 15.71 3.42
N ALA A 138 16.72 16.29 2.21
CA ALA A 138 15.57 16.54 1.35
C ALA A 138 15.10 15.28 0.58
N GLY A 139 15.74 14.11 0.80
CA GLY A 139 15.36 12.82 0.22
C GLY A 139 15.89 12.54 -1.19
N TYR A 140 16.93 13.25 -1.64
CA TYR A 140 17.55 13.01 -2.95
C TYR A 140 18.70 12.00 -2.84
N LEU A 141 18.53 10.80 -3.41
CA LEU A 141 19.48 9.67 -3.23
C LEU A 141 20.76 9.75 -4.06
N LEU A 142 20.72 10.41 -5.21
CA LEU A 142 21.74 10.28 -6.26
C LEU A 142 22.52 11.57 -6.47
N VAL A 143 22.47 12.50 -5.53
CA VAL A 143 23.18 13.79 -5.66
C VAL A 143 24.64 13.65 -5.24
N ARG A 144 25.52 14.19 -6.05
CA ARG A 144 26.96 14.29 -5.78
C ARG A 144 27.39 15.73 -5.89
N VAL A 145 28.14 16.18 -4.91
CA VAL A 145 28.74 17.52 -4.90
C VAL A 145 30.25 17.35 -4.88
N PHE A 146 30.94 18.01 -5.78
CA PHE A 146 32.39 17.90 -5.90
C PHE A 146 33.02 19.14 -6.55
N VAL A 147 34.29 19.33 -6.28
CA VAL A 147 35.11 20.34 -6.97
C VAL A 147 35.83 19.66 -8.14
N PRO A 148 35.52 20.02 -9.39
CA PRO A 148 36.20 19.44 -10.55
C PRO A 148 37.65 19.93 -10.63
N ASN A 149 38.49 19.24 -11.43
CA ASN A 149 39.81 19.74 -11.77
C ASN A 149 39.64 21.02 -12.60
N GLN A 150 40.11 22.15 -12.07
CA GLN A 150 39.94 23.47 -12.67
C GLN A 150 41.15 24.35 -12.41
N GLU A 151 41.38 25.35 -13.28
CA GLU A 151 42.26 26.48 -13.00
C GLU A 151 41.48 27.52 -12.22
N ILE A 152 42.02 27.94 -11.07
CA ILE A 152 41.39 28.96 -10.24
C ILE A 152 41.69 30.34 -10.88
N LYS A 153 40.64 30.95 -11.42
CA LYS A 153 40.72 32.34 -11.97
C LYS A 153 40.00 33.29 -11.04
N ASP A 154 40.59 34.47 -10.81
CA ASP A 154 40.03 35.50 -9.94
C ASP A 154 39.67 35.02 -8.52
N ALA A 155 40.45 34.05 -8.01
CA ALA A 155 40.21 33.38 -6.74
C ALA A 155 38.78 32.82 -6.60
N THR A 156 38.17 32.39 -7.72
CA THR A 156 36.84 31.77 -7.77
C THR A 156 36.97 30.28 -8.03
N VAL A 157 36.32 29.46 -7.19
CA VAL A 157 36.26 28.02 -7.33
C VAL A 157 34.84 27.60 -7.75
N GLU A 158 34.72 26.80 -8.75
CA GLU A 158 33.45 26.18 -9.14
C GLU A 158 33.25 24.87 -8.35
N MET A 159 32.06 24.71 -7.75
CA MET A 159 31.61 23.50 -7.11
C MET A 159 30.40 22.98 -7.86
N VAL A 160 30.52 21.78 -8.41
CA VAL A 160 29.51 21.18 -9.28
C VAL A 160 28.61 20.27 -8.47
N ILE A 161 27.31 20.47 -8.61
CA ILE A 161 26.26 19.63 -8.07
C ILE A 161 25.74 18.77 -9.22
N SER A 162 25.93 17.48 -9.12
CA SER A 162 25.39 16.50 -10.08
C SER A 162 24.14 15.88 -9.50
N GLU A 163 22.99 16.40 -9.90
CA GLU A 163 21.68 15.87 -9.54
C GLU A 163 21.39 14.63 -10.39
N GLY A 164 21.40 13.44 -9.74
CA GLY A 164 21.36 12.16 -10.44
C GLY A 164 19.94 11.70 -10.77
N ARG A 165 19.79 11.05 -11.92
CA ARG A 165 18.56 10.40 -12.40
C ARG A 165 18.79 8.94 -12.76
N ILE A 166 17.72 8.16 -12.88
CA ILE A 166 17.78 6.80 -13.38
C ILE A 166 17.90 6.82 -14.91
N ASN A 167 18.91 6.13 -15.42
CA ASN A 167 19.13 5.94 -16.85
C ASN A 167 18.41 4.70 -17.36
N LYS A 168 18.69 3.54 -16.75
CA LYS A 168 18.12 2.25 -17.13
C LYS A 168 17.57 1.51 -15.92
N VAL A 169 16.51 0.73 -16.13
CA VAL A 169 16.02 -0.25 -15.17
C VAL A 169 16.32 -1.63 -15.72
N LEU A 170 17.19 -2.35 -15.03
CA LEU A 170 17.60 -3.71 -15.34
C LEU A 170 16.90 -4.66 -14.38
N VAL A 171 16.22 -5.67 -14.91
CA VAL A 171 15.49 -6.66 -14.10
C VAL A 171 16.21 -8.00 -14.23
N GLN A 172 16.49 -8.64 -13.10
CA GLN A 172 17.13 -9.94 -13.06
C GLN A 172 16.48 -10.85 -12.02
N GLY A 173 16.60 -12.16 -12.21
CA GLY A 173 16.02 -13.17 -11.30
C GLY A 173 14.55 -13.51 -11.57
N ASN A 174 13.85 -12.75 -12.40
CA ASN A 174 12.51 -13.10 -12.87
C ASN A 174 12.54 -14.34 -13.77
N LYS A 175 11.55 -15.22 -13.60
CA LYS A 175 11.46 -16.52 -14.34
C LYS A 175 10.18 -16.66 -15.14
N LYS A 176 9.04 -16.30 -14.53
CA LYS A 176 7.68 -16.43 -15.10
C LYS A 176 7.13 -15.08 -15.54
N LEU A 177 7.43 -14.04 -14.77
CA LEU A 177 6.97 -12.69 -15.04
C LEU A 177 7.94 -11.99 -15.99
N SER A 178 7.40 -11.30 -16.99
CA SER A 178 8.23 -10.64 -17.99
C SER A 178 8.92 -9.38 -17.44
N THR A 179 10.09 -9.08 -17.96
CA THR A 179 10.88 -7.88 -17.61
C THR A 179 10.09 -6.60 -17.85
N GLU A 180 9.34 -6.54 -18.95
CA GLU A 180 8.55 -5.37 -19.36
C GLU A 180 7.51 -4.98 -18.31
N LYS A 181 6.87 -5.96 -17.64
CA LYS A 181 5.89 -5.72 -16.58
C LYS A 181 6.52 -4.98 -15.39
N PHE A 182 7.74 -5.34 -15.01
CA PHE A 182 8.49 -4.64 -13.94
C PHE A 182 8.92 -3.25 -14.39
N GLN A 183 9.42 -3.11 -15.63
CA GLN A 183 9.83 -1.81 -16.17
C GLN A 183 8.66 -0.82 -16.24
N GLN A 184 7.46 -1.28 -16.63
CA GLN A 184 6.26 -0.45 -16.62
C GLN A 184 5.94 0.08 -15.22
N ARG A 185 6.12 -0.72 -14.17
CA ARG A 185 5.92 -0.28 -12.79
C ARG A 185 6.95 0.75 -12.33
N MET A 186 8.17 0.69 -12.87
CA MET A 186 9.24 1.64 -12.59
C MET A 186 9.16 2.95 -13.40
N LYS A 187 8.15 3.11 -14.24
CA LYS A 187 7.99 4.31 -15.09
C LYS A 187 8.02 5.60 -14.28
N MET A 188 7.33 5.65 -13.14
CA MET A 188 7.32 6.81 -12.24
C MET A 188 8.72 7.17 -11.72
N VAL A 189 9.57 6.18 -11.43
CA VAL A 189 10.96 6.35 -10.98
C VAL A 189 11.85 6.84 -12.12
N GLN A 190 11.61 6.36 -13.35
CA GLN A 190 12.38 6.75 -14.54
C GLN A 190 12.05 8.16 -15.04
N GLU A 191 10.79 8.58 -14.87
CA GLU A 191 10.31 9.90 -15.31
C GLU A 191 10.70 11.03 -14.34
N GLU A 192 11.17 10.70 -13.13
CA GLU A 192 11.57 11.70 -12.15
C GLU A 192 12.90 12.35 -12.55
N PRO A 193 12.96 13.68 -12.73
CA PRO A 193 14.16 14.36 -13.20
C PRO A 193 15.35 14.22 -12.24
N VAL A 194 15.10 14.20 -10.94
CA VAL A 194 16.06 13.97 -9.88
C VAL A 194 15.46 12.97 -8.89
N LEU A 195 16.06 11.79 -8.77
CA LEU A 195 15.49 10.68 -8.04
C LEU A 195 15.31 11.00 -6.55
N ARG A 196 14.06 10.89 -6.07
CA ARG A 196 13.72 10.92 -4.65
C ARG A 196 13.65 9.52 -4.06
N GLU A 197 14.14 9.41 -2.83
CA GLU A 197 14.05 8.18 -2.05
C GLU A 197 12.59 7.72 -1.89
N GLN A 198 11.69 8.63 -1.57
CA GLN A 198 10.27 8.37 -1.38
C GLN A 198 9.60 7.74 -2.61
N THR A 199 9.97 8.19 -3.82
CA THR A 199 9.42 7.65 -5.07
C THR A 199 9.87 6.21 -5.30
N LEU A 200 11.16 5.94 -5.10
CA LEU A 200 11.72 4.59 -5.23
C LEU A 200 11.17 3.67 -4.14
N GLU A 201 11.14 4.14 -2.89
CA GLU A 201 10.59 3.41 -1.75
C GLU A 201 9.13 3.01 -1.97
N ARG A 202 8.28 3.96 -2.39
CA ARG A 202 6.88 3.73 -2.70
C ARG A 202 6.69 2.58 -3.69
N VAL A 203 7.39 2.63 -4.83
CA VAL A 203 7.25 1.61 -5.87
C VAL A 203 7.75 0.25 -5.40
N LEU A 204 8.85 0.21 -4.63
CA LEU A 204 9.37 -1.03 -4.07
C LEU A 204 8.43 -1.63 -3.02
N LEU A 205 7.81 -0.81 -2.18
CA LEU A 205 6.80 -1.25 -1.22
C LEU A 205 5.58 -1.82 -1.94
N GLU A 206 5.07 -1.15 -2.98
CA GLU A 206 3.97 -1.65 -3.79
C GLU A 206 4.30 -3.00 -4.45
N LEU A 207 5.52 -3.15 -4.99
CA LEU A 207 5.96 -4.41 -5.61
C LEU A 207 6.12 -5.54 -4.60
N ASN A 208 6.63 -5.25 -3.40
CA ASN A 208 6.83 -6.25 -2.35
C ASN A 208 5.53 -6.66 -1.64
N GLU A 209 4.44 -5.93 -1.83
CA GLU A 209 3.09 -6.32 -1.40
C GLU A 209 2.38 -7.23 -2.40
N LEU A 210 2.90 -7.36 -3.63
CA LEU A 210 2.32 -8.25 -4.61
C LEU A 210 2.54 -9.71 -4.22
N MET A 211 1.48 -10.49 -4.26
CA MET A 211 1.55 -11.93 -4.01
C MET A 211 2.52 -12.60 -4.99
N GLY A 212 3.44 -13.37 -4.44
CA GLY A 212 4.39 -14.13 -5.25
C GLY A 212 5.57 -13.34 -5.80
N VAL A 213 5.77 -12.08 -5.39
CA VAL A 213 6.86 -11.22 -5.84
C VAL A 213 7.62 -10.64 -4.66
N GLN A 214 8.94 -10.66 -4.73
CA GLN A 214 9.82 -9.93 -3.82
C GLN A 214 10.92 -9.26 -4.65
N VAL A 215 11.15 -7.97 -4.39
CA VAL A 215 12.09 -7.15 -5.14
C VAL A 215 13.08 -6.45 -4.22
N ARG A 216 14.34 -6.45 -4.62
CA ARG A 216 15.42 -5.65 -4.03
C ARG A 216 15.95 -4.70 -5.10
N ALA A 217 16.35 -3.50 -4.70
CA ALA A 217 16.89 -2.50 -5.60
C ALA A 217 18.36 -2.24 -5.31
N VAL A 218 19.18 -2.26 -6.35
CA VAL A 218 20.60 -1.91 -6.29
C VAL A 218 20.86 -0.79 -7.29
N LEU A 219 21.33 0.35 -6.80
CA LEU A 219 21.75 1.48 -7.62
C LEU A 219 23.22 1.32 -8.00
N LYS A 220 23.52 1.33 -9.29
CA LYS A 220 24.88 1.27 -9.87
C LYS A 220 25.17 2.53 -10.68
N PRO A 221 26.45 2.92 -10.86
CA PRO A 221 26.79 3.98 -11.80
C PRO A 221 26.25 3.67 -13.19
N GLY A 222 25.60 4.66 -13.81
CA GLY A 222 25.11 4.55 -15.17
C GLY A 222 26.19 4.86 -16.21
N ASP A 223 25.89 4.61 -17.47
CA ASP A 223 26.82 4.85 -18.60
C ASP A 223 27.07 6.33 -18.85
N LEU A 224 26.14 7.22 -18.48
CA LEU A 224 26.25 8.65 -18.68
C LEU A 224 26.63 9.36 -17.37
N PRO A 225 27.43 10.43 -17.42
CA PRO A 225 27.71 11.25 -16.24
C PRO A 225 26.41 11.76 -15.57
N GLY A 226 26.36 11.71 -14.24
CA GLY A 226 25.18 12.15 -13.50
C GLY A 226 23.99 11.18 -13.57
N THR A 227 24.17 9.96 -14.09
CA THR A 227 23.11 8.96 -14.14
C THR A 227 23.47 7.73 -13.30
N SER A 228 22.43 6.98 -12.93
CA SER A 228 22.53 5.68 -12.26
C SER A 228 21.62 4.67 -12.93
N ASP A 229 22.07 3.42 -12.99
CA ASP A 229 21.24 2.31 -13.40
C ASP A 229 20.63 1.64 -12.17
N LEU A 230 19.35 1.34 -12.24
CA LEU A 230 18.61 0.64 -11.22
C LEU A 230 18.53 -0.84 -11.56
N VAL A 231 19.18 -1.68 -10.78
CA VAL A 231 19.10 -3.14 -10.90
C VAL A 231 18.07 -3.66 -9.91
N MET A 232 17.05 -4.32 -10.41
CA MET A 232 16.00 -4.97 -9.64
C MET A 232 16.28 -6.47 -9.56
N ASP A 233 16.58 -6.95 -8.35
CA ASP A 233 16.71 -8.39 -8.08
C ASP A 233 15.34 -8.93 -7.68
N VAL A 234 14.71 -9.68 -8.58
CA VAL A 234 13.38 -10.24 -8.41
C VAL A 234 13.47 -11.68 -7.92
N THR A 235 12.72 -12.00 -6.89
CA THR A 235 12.50 -13.36 -6.42
C THR A 235 11.02 -13.68 -6.56
N GLU A 236 10.70 -14.71 -7.33
CA GLU A 236 9.33 -15.18 -7.53
C GLU A 236 9.02 -16.35 -6.61
N SER A 237 7.82 -16.35 -6.04
CA SER A 237 7.26 -17.44 -5.24
C SER A 237 5.89 -17.85 -5.77
N ARG A 238 5.11 -18.58 -5.00
CA ARG A 238 3.78 -19.03 -5.43
C ARG A 238 2.83 -17.84 -5.55
N PRO A 239 2.20 -17.62 -6.73
CA PRO A 239 1.27 -16.51 -6.94
C PRO A 239 -0.17 -16.84 -6.51
N TYR A 240 -0.39 -17.89 -5.73
CA TYR A 240 -1.72 -18.32 -5.31
C TYR A 240 -1.74 -18.67 -3.82
N THR A 241 -2.91 -18.48 -3.24
CA THR A 241 -3.25 -18.98 -1.91
C THR A 241 -4.57 -19.76 -1.97
N PHE A 242 -4.70 -20.67 -1.02
CA PHE A 242 -5.89 -21.45 -0.81
C PHE A 242 -6.09 -21.60 0.69
N SER A 243 -7.30 -21.33 1.19
CA SER A 243 -7.61 -21.49 2.60
C SER A 243 -8.99 -22.11 2.80
N PHE A 244 -9.10 -22.88 3.86
CA PHE A 244 -10.35 -23.43 4.38
C PHE A 244 -10.50 -22.98 5.83
N ASP A 245 -11.67 -22.52 6.17
CA ASP A 245 -12.02 -22.10 7.53
C ASP A 245 -13.42 -22.61 7.90
N SER A 246 -13.68 -22.65 9.21
CA SER A 246 -14.99 -22.93 9.75
C SER A 246 -15.20 -22.10 10.99
N ASP A 247 -16.39 -21.55 11.14
CA ASP A 247 -16.80 -20.75 12.29
C ASP A 247 -18.24 -21.04 12.73
N ASN A 248 -18.63 -20.48 13.87
CA ASN A 248 -19.98 -20.59 14.41
C ASN A 248 -20.69 -19.22 14.51
N PHE A 249 -20.33 -18.28 13.63
CA PHE A 249 -20.92 -16.93 13.59
C PHE A 249 -22.13 -16.82 12.66
N GLY A 250 -22.63 -17.94 12.16
CA GLY A 250 -23.87 -17.97 11.39
C GLY A 250 -25.09 -17.68 12.24
N SER A 251 -26.17 -17.23 11.58
CA SER A 251 -27.48 -17.07 12.24
C SER A 251 -28.07 -18.44 12.56
N ARG A 252 -28.77 -18.55 13.71
CA ARG A 252 -29.53 -19.78 14.06
C ARG A 252 -30.56 -20.16 13.00
N PHE A 253 -31.06 -19.20 12.22
CA PHE A 253 -32.08 -19.43 11.20
C PHE A 253 -31.53 -19.89 9.86
N THR A 254 -30.28 -19.53 9.54
CA THR A 254 -29.62 -19.93 8.29
C THR A 254 -28.49 -20.94 8.50
N GLY A 255 -28.22 -21.32 9.75
CA GLY A 255 -27.20 -22.28 10.17
C GLY A 255 -26.06 -21.61 10.93
N PRO A 256 -25.92 -21.93 12.25
CA PRO A 256 -24.89 -21.33 13.10
C PRO A 256 -23.47 -21.69 12.66
N VAL A 257 -23.25 -22.89 12.17
CA VAL A 257 -21.93 -23.33 11.70
C VAL A 257 -21.79 -23.04 10.22
N ARG A 258 -20.65 -22.42 9.86
CA ARG A 258 -20.31 -22.08 8.48
C ARG A 258 -18.95 -22.65 8.10
N PHE A 259 -18.83 -23.02 6.84
CA PHE A 259 -17.61 -23.49 6.21
C PHE A 259 -17.24 -22.52 5.09
N GLY A 260 -15.98 -22.07 5.08
CA GLY A 260 -15.45 -21.15 4.10
C GLY A 260 -14.32 -21.77 3.28
N LEU A 261 -14.34 -21.50 1.99
CA LEU A 261 -13.28 -21.87 1.06
C LEU A 261 -12.86 -20.62 0.29
N SER A 262 -11.61 -20.25 0.41
CA SER A 262 -11.08 -19.08 -0.30
C SER A 262 -9.93 -19.48 -1.20
N MET A 263 -9.88 -18.86 -2.37
CA MET A 263 -8.80 -19.02 -3.33
C MET A 263 -8.41 -17.66 -3.88
N SER A 264 -7.12 -17.41 -4.05
CA SER A 264 -6.64 -16.26 -4.81
C SER A 264 -5.49 -16.64 -5.72
N TYR A 265 -5.38 -15.93 -6.85
CA TYR A 265 -4.32 -16.09 -7.83
C TYR A 265 -3.93 -14.70 -8.36
N ALA A 266 -2.64 -14.40 -8.32
CA ALA A 266 -2.12 -13.08 -8.69
C ALA A 266 -1.23 -13.13 -9.94
N ASN A 267 -1.03 -11.97 -10.55
CA ASN A 267 -0.13 -11.76 -11.69
C ASN A 267 -0.52 -12.59 -12.94
N ILE A 268 -1.83 -12.71 -13.20
CA ILE A 268 -2.39 -13.50 -14.30
C ILE A 268 -2.04 -12.87 -15.65
N PHE A 269 -2.50 -11.65 -15.88
CA PHE A 269 -2.32 -10.93 -17.14
C PHE A 269 -1.32 -9.78 -16.99
N THR A 270 -1.40 -9.03 -15.87
CA THR A 270 -0.51 -7.90 -15.58
C THR A 270 0.25 -8.14 -14.27
N LEU A 271 1.27 -7.34 -13.98
CA LEU A 271 1.93 -7.35 -12.68
C LEU A 271 1.05 -6.63 -11.66
N GLY A 272 0.59 -7.38 -10.66
CA GLY A 272 -0.24 -6.85 -9.58
C GLY A 272 -1.74 -6.97 -9.82
N ASP A 273 -2.20 -7.67 -10.87
CA ASP A 273 -3.59 -8.10 -10.93
C ASP A 273 -3.82 -9.30 -10.01
N GLN A 274 -5.07 -9.48 -9.61
CA GLN A 274 -5.45 -10.57 -8.72
C GLN A 274 -6.89 -10.98 -8.97
N PHE A 275 -7.10 -12.25 -9.19
CA PHE A 275 -8.40 -12.89 -9.05
C PHE A 275 -8.50 -13.50 -7.66
N ALA A 276 -9.61 -13.30 -6.98
CA ALA A 276 -9.91 -14.02 -5.77
C ALA A 276 -11.40 -14.34 -5.69
N THR A 277 -11.71 -15.42 -4.96
CA THR A 277 -13.08 -15.85 -4.71
C THR A 277 -13.18 -16.48 -3.33
N ARG A 278 -14.34 -16.31 -2.72
CA ARG A 278 -14.73 -17.01 -1.51
C ARG A 278 -16.07 -17.65 -1.71
N TRP A 279 -16.17 -18.93 -1.34
CA TRP A 279 -17.42 -19.66 -1.16
C TRP A 279 -17.65 -19.90 0.32
N THR A 280 -18.85 -19.65 0.80
CA THR A 280 -19.25 -19.96 2.17
C THR A 280 -20.56 -20.72 2.15
N ARG A 281 -20.61 -21.82 2.91
CA ARG A 281 -21.81 -22.61 3.10
C ARG A 281 -22.10 -22.78 4.58
N SER A 282 -23.35 -22.56 4.97
CA SER A 282 -23.80 -22.81 6.34
C SER A 282 -24.37 -24.22 6.50
N GLU A 283 -24.54 -24.65 7.74
CA GLU A 283 -25.13 -25.95 8.13
C GLU A 283 -26.54 -26.14 7.56
N TYR A 284 -27.35 -25.07 7.44
CA TYR A 284 -28.72 -25.13 6.95
C TYR A 284 -28.87 -24.81 5.46
N GLY A 285 -27.74 -24.68 4.73
CA GLY A 285 -27.75 -24.55 3.27
C GLY A 285 -27.76 -23.14 2.76
N GLN A 286 -27.38 -22.13 3.57
CA GLN A 286 -27.04 -20.81 3.03
C GLN A 286 -25.76 -20.94 2.21
N ASP A 287 -25.79 -20.51 0.95
CA ASP A 287 -24.64 -20.46 0.07
C ASP A 287 -24.30 -19.03 -0.31
N SER A 288 -23.01 -18.70 -0.34
CA SER A 288 -22.54 -17.43 -0.91
C SER A 288 -21.26 -17.59 -1.73
N TYR A 289 -21.18 -16.85 -2.83
CA TYR A 289 -20.01 -16.79 -3.70
C TYR A 289 -19.63 -15.32 -3.93
N THR A 290 -18.36 -15.00 -3.75
CA THR A 290 -17.88 -13.63 -3.94
C THR A 290 -16.57 -13.62 -4.74
N PRO A 291 -16.62 -13.86 -6.07
CA PRO A 291 -15.46 -13.64 -6.93
C PRO A 291 -15.23 -12.17 -7.17
N PHE A 292 -13.94 -11.79 -7.25
CA PHE A 292 -13.54 -10.47 -7.71
C PHE A 292 -12.24 -10.53 -8.50
N TYR A 293 -12.06 -9.55 -9.36
CA TYR A 293 -10.82 -9.33 -10.09
C TYR A 293 -10.36 -7.88 -9.91
N THR A 294 -9.11 -7.72 -9.48
CA THR A 294 -8.48 -6.42 -9.31
C THR A 294 -7.35 -6.27 -10.31
N VAL A 295 -7.28 -5.14 -11.00
CA VAL A 295 -6.24 -4.84 -11.98
C VAL A 295 -5.68 -3.43 -11.78
N PRO A 296 -4.35 -3.25 -11.78
CA PRO A 296 -3.75 -1.92 -11.84
C PRO A 296 -3.97 -1.32 -13.24
N ILE A 297 -4.49 -0.11 -13.31
CA ILE A 297 -4.77 0.58 -14.57
C ILE A 297 -3.68 1.57 -14.97
N ASN A 298 -2.78 1.90 -14.04
CA ASN A 298 -1.60 2.73 -14.31
C ASN A 298 -0.44 2.40 -13.35
N SER A 299 0.70 3.06 -13.54
CA SER A 299 1.90 2.93 -12.69
C SER A 299 1.90 3.87 -11.48
N TYR A 300 0.87 4.69 -11.32
CA TYR A 300 0.75 5.70 -10.26
C TYR A 300 -0.13 5.27 -9.09
N GLY A 301 -0.43 3.97 -8.99
CA GLY A 301 -1.17 3.40 -7.86
C GLY A 301 -2.70 3.40 -8.03
N THR A 302 -3.23 3.59 -9.25
CA THR A 302 -4.67 3.43 -9.50
C THR A 302 -4.99 1.99 -9.84
N ARG A 303 -6.03 1.44 -9.20
CA ARG A 303 -6.54 0.08 -9.42
C ARG A 303 -8.02 0.10 -9.70
N MET A 304 -8.48 -0.86 -10.47
CA MET A 304 -9.89 -1.14 -10.70
C MET A 304 -10.19 -2.54 -10.18
N LYS A 305 -11.31 -2.68 -9.47
CA LYS A 305 -11.82 -3.95 -8.99
C LYS A 305 -13.23 -4.15 -9.51
N VAL A 306 -13.48 -5.31 -10.09
CA VAL A 306 -14.81 -5.77 -10.45
C VAL A 306 -15.15 -6.94 -9.54
N SER A 307 -16.33 -6.93 -8.95
CA SER A 307 -16.79 -7.98 -8.04
C SER A 307 -18.20 -8.43 -8.39
N TYR A 308 -18.49 -9.68 -8.07
CA TYR A 308 -19.80 -10.23 -8.09
C TYR A 308 -20.07 -10.93 -6.76
N THR A 309 -21.26 -10.73 -6.20
CA THR A 309 -21.70 -11.46 -4.99
C THR A 309 -23.01 -12.14 -5.31
N PHE A 310 -23.04 -13.43 -5.04
CA PHE A 310 -24.24 -14.24 -5.01
C PHE A 310 -24.43 -14.76 -3.59
N LEU A 311 -25.66 -14.68 -3.10
CA LEU A 311 -26.07 -15.26 -1.83
C LEU A 311 -27.46 -15.84 -1.98
N GLU A 312 -27.65 -17.05 -1.45
CA GLU A 312 -28.93 -17.71 -1.37
C GLU A 312 -29.10 -18.29 0.03
N ASN A 313 -30.26 -18.18 0.60
CA ASN A 313 -30.57 -18.70 1.93
C ASN A 313 -32.01 -19.16 2.05
N GLU A 314 -32.22 -20.16 2.89
CA GLU A 314 -33.53 -20.57 3.40
C GLU A 314 -33.58 -20.43 4.92
N LEU A 315 -34.72 -19.98 5.45
CA LEU A 315 -34.94 -19.90 6.88
C LEU A 315 -35.34 -21.28 7.43
N LYS A 316 -34.60 -21.73 8.43
CA LYS A 316 -34.83 -23.02 9.14
C LYS A 316 -35.09 -22.75 10.63
N ASP A 317 -34.93 -23.78 11.44
CA ASP A 317 -35.20 -23.75 12.88
C ASP A 317 -36.67 -23.37 13.17
N SER A 318 -36.88 -22.43 14.08
CA SER A 318 -38.22 -21.97 14.47
C SER A 318 -38.99 -21.23 13.37
N LEU A 319 -38.35 -20.87 12.25
CA LEU A 319 -38.97 -20.19 11.12
C LEU A 319 -39.25 -21.10 9.92
N THR A 320 -38.97 -22.37 10.02
CA THR A 320 -39.20 -23.37 8.92
C THR A 320 -40.64 -23.34 8.39
N TYR A 321 -41.61 -23.05 9.28
CA TYR A 321 -43.03 -22.99 8.89
C TYR A 321 -43.37 -21.86 7.91
N LEU A 322 -42.52 -20.84 7.81
CA LEU A 322 -42.70 -19.73 6.87
C LEU A 322 -42.32 -20.14 5.45
N ALA A 323 -41.54 -21.24 5.27
CA ALA A 323 -40.95 -21.64 4.00
C ALA A 323 -40.39 -20.41 3.27
N ALA A 324 -39.67 -19.57 4.01
CA ALA A 324 -39.13 -18.32 3.53
C ALA A 324 -37.64 -18.40 3.26
N GLY A 325 -37.20 -17.71 2.23
CA GLY A 325 -35.83 -17.62 1.82
C GLY A 325 -35.59 -16.35 1.01
N GLY A 326 -34.41 -16.26 0.45
CA GLY A 326 -34.09 -15.15 -0.42
C GLY A 326 -32.77 -15.30 -1.13
N SER A 327 -32.60 -14.49 -2.15
CA SER A 327 -31.35 -14.40 -2.91
C SER A 327 -30.89 -12.96 -3.08
N LEU A 328 -29.58 -12.79 -3.23
CA LEU A 328 -28.93 -11.53 -3.56
C LEU A 328 -27.98 -11.76 -4.72
N HIS A 329 -28.12 -10.92 -5.72
CA HIS A 329 -27.13 -10.73 -6.77
C HIS A 329 -26.58 -9.30 -6.70
N SER A 330 -25.27 -9.16 -6.61
CA SER A 330 -24.62 -7.85 -6.61
C SER A 330 -23.46 -7.83 -7.58
N VAL A 331 -23.37 -6.77 -8.40
CA VAL A 331 -22.24 -6.46 -9.27
C VAL A 331 -21.62 -5.16 -8.79
N GLY A 332 -20.33 -5.19 -8.45
CA GLY A 332 -19.58 -4.04 -7.97
C GLY A 332 -18.46 -3.64 -8.92
N LEU A 333 -18.28 -2.32 -9.05
CA LEU A 333 -17.12 -1.70 -9.68
C LEU A 333 -16.51 -0.71 -8.71
N GLU A 334 -15.23 -0.89 -8.40
CA GLU A 334 -14.49 0.00 -7.49
C GLU A 334 -13.23 0.52 -8.18
N LEU A 335 -12.97 1.81 -8.03
CA LEU A 335 -11.72 2.45 -8.38
C LEU A 335 -11.03 2.90 -7.10
N SER A 336 -9.78 2.50 -6.92
CA SER A 336 -8.94 2.94 -5.80
C SER A 336 -7.67 3.63 -6.30
N HIS A 337 -7.23 4.66 -5.57
CA HIS A 337 -5.99 5.36 -5.86
C HIS A 337 -5.15 5.52 -4.61
N LEU A 338 -3.91 5.02 -4.68
CA LEU A 338 -2.93 5.13 -3.62
C LEU A 338 -2.30 6.52 -3.63
N MET A 339 -2.72 7.38 -2.72
CA MET A 339 -2.24 8.77 -2.59
C MET A 339 -0.85 8.84 -1.96
N HIS A 340 -0.62 8.04 -0.91
CA HIS A 340 0.65 8.02 -0.18
C HIS A 340 1.02 6.60 0.24
N LYS A 341 2.33 6.29 0.18
CA LYS A 341 2.90 5.02 0.66
C LYS A 341 4.32 5.23 1.13
N SER A 342 4.56 4.83 2.37
CA SER A 342 5.87 4.76 3.01
C SER A 342 5.93 3.54 3.94
N GLN A 343 7.05 3.31 4.60
CA GLN A 343 7.16 2.24 5.61
C GLN A 343 6.24 2.47 6.80
N THR A 344 5.99 3.73 7.15
CA THR A 344 5.24 4.10 8.35
C THR A 344 3.80 4.50 8.09
N ALA A 345 3.45 4.83 6.85
CA ALA A 345 2.12 5.32 6.53
C ALA A 345 1.66 4.91 5.13
N SER A 346 0.35 4.64 5.00
CA SER A 346 -0.30 4.55 3.71
C SER A 346 -1.64 5.26 3.74
N PHE A 347 -2.04 5.82 2.60
CA PHE A 347 -3.34 6.47 2.41
C PHE A 347 -3.85 6.24 1.00
N SER A 348 -5.06 5.70 0.88
CA SER A 348 -5.76 5.46 -0.38
C SER A 348 -7.16 6.04 -0.34
N VAL A 349 -7.63 6.48 -1.49
CA VAL A 349 -9.02 6.89 -1.73
C VAL A 349 -9.66 5.89 -2.68
N ARG A 350 -10.89 5.50 -2.40
CA ARG A 350 -11.67 4.58 -3.24
C ARG A 350 -13.05 5.15 -3.52
N THR A 351 -13.59 4.84 -4.68
CA THR A 351 -14.98 5.10 -5.06
C THR A 351 -15.55 3.87 -5.72
N GLY A 352 -16.80 3.58 -5.44
CA GLY A 352 -17.45 2.38 -5.92
C GLY A 352 -18.87 2.61 -6.38
N LEU A 353 -19.33 1.69 -7.21
CA LEU A 353 -20.71 1.55 -7.67
C LEU A 353 -21.10 0.08 -7.50
N ASP A 354 -22.15 -0.18 -6.72
CA ASP A 354 -22.73 -1.52 -6.56
C ASP A 354 -24.18 -1.54 -7.03
N LEU A 355 -24.48 -2.46 -7.92
CA LEU A 355 -25.83 -2.77 -8.39
C LEU A 355 -26.28 -4.06 -7.70
N LYS A 356 -27.35 -3.99 -6.92
CA LYS A 356 -27.86 -5.08 -6.10
C LYS A 356 -29.30 -5.41 -6.47
N SER A 357 -29.61 -6.69 -6.59
CA SER A 357 -30.96 -7.22 -6.73
C SER A 357 -31.23 -8.20 -5.59
N PHE A 358 -32.21 -7.90 -4.78
CA PHE A 358 -32.70 -8.75 -3.68
C PHE A 358 -34.03 -9.36 -4.09
N GLU A 359 -34.16 -10.68 -3.93
CA GLU A 359 -35.42 -11.39 -4.09
C GLU A 359 -35.71 -12.13 -2.78
N ASN A 360 -36.90 -11.93 -2.23
CA ASN A 360 -37.35 -12.67 -1.05
C ASN A 360 -38.58 -13.49 -1.43
N GLU A 361 -38.62 -14.71 -0.91
CA GLU A 361 -39.68 -15.68 -1.15
C GLU A 361 -40.30 -16.12 0.19
N ALA A 362 -41.59 -16.37 0.18
CA ALA A 362 -42.29 -17.02 1.28
C ALA A 362 -43.38 -17.93 0.71
N GLN A 363 -43.47 -19.17 1.22
CA GLN A 363 -44.45 -20.19 0.79
C GLN A 363 -44.41 -20.46 -0.72
N GLY A 364 -43.19 -20.40 -1.33
CA GLY A 364 -42.99 -20.63 -2.75
C GLY A 364 -43.47 -19.50 -3.68
N THR A 365 -43.75 -18.31 -3.12
CA THR A 365 -44.14 -17.13 -3.89
C THR A 365 -43.16 -16.00 -3.61
N ASN A 366 -42.68 -15.33 -4.66
CA ASN A 366 -41.86 -14.12 -4.53
C ASN A 366 -42.68 -13.04 -3.83
N THR A 367 -42.19 -12.60 -2.65
CA THR A 367 -42.87 -11.58 -1.82
C THR A 367 -42.39 -10.19 -2.15
N THR A 368 -41.07 -10.03 -2.41
CA THR A 368 -40.48 -8.74 -2.79
C THR A 368 -39.31 -8.94 -3.74
N LYS A 369 -39.15 -7.98 -4.66
CA LYS A 369 -37.96 -7.83 -5.47
C LYS A 369 -37.54 -6.38 -5.43
N ASP A 370 -36.35 -6.13 -4.87
CA ASP A 370 -35.80 -4.78 -4.70
C ASP A 370 -34.49 -4.65 -5.48
N ASN A 371 -34.39 -3.61 -6.30
CA ASN A 371 -33.17 -3.23 -6.98
C ASN A 371 -32.60 -1.97 -6.34
N LEU A 372 -31.34 -2.00 -5.99
CA LEU A 372 -30.62 -0.91 -5.36
C LEU A 372 -29.34 -0.60 -6.11
N MET A 373 -29.04 0.69 -6.25
CA MET A 373 -27.77 1.19 -6.73
C MET A 373 -27.08 1.93 -5.57
N ASN A 374 -25.91 1.47 -5.18
CA ASN A 374 -25.12 2.12 -4.14
C ASN A 374 -23.90 2.79 -4.77
N VAL A 375 -23.67 4.05 -4.40
CA VAL A 375 -22.43 4.77 -4.70
C VAL A 375 -21.66 4.92 -3.41
N SER A 376 -20.36 4.62 -3.44
CA SER A 376 -19.50 4.70 -2.27
C SER A 376 -18.29 5.60 -2.47
N LEU A 377 -17.85 6.23 -1.38
CA LEU A 377 -16.59 6.95 -1.26
C LEU A 377 -15.88 6.46 0.01
N GLY A 378 -14.67 5.95 -0.14
CA GLY A 378 -13.91 5.40 0.97
C GLY A 378 -12.54 6.00 1.12
N PHE A 379 -12.05 5.98 2.35
CA PHE A 379 -10.69 6.40 2.72
C PHE A 379 -10.11 5.32 3.61
N GLU A 380 -8.99 4.76 3.20
CA GLU A 380 -8.33 3.69 3.92
C GLU A 380 -6.83 3.95 4.07
N GLY A 381 -6.26 3.41 5.13
CA GLY A 381 -4.84 3.48 5.31
C GLY A 381 -4.35 2.93 6.63
N ASN A 382 -3.07 3.12 6.86
CA ASN A 382 -2.44 2.78 8.13
C ASN A 382 -1.41 3.84 8.51
N LEU A 383 -1.16 3.92 9.81
CA LEU A 383 -0.11 4.74 10.40
C LEU A 383 0.63 3.90 11.44
N SER A 384 1.95 3.88 11.38
CA SER A 384 2.81 3.23 12.38
C SER A 384 3.61 4.29 13.11
N ASP A 385 3.52 4.31 14.42
CA ASP A 385 4.30 5.18 15.29
C ASP A 385 4.86 4.42 16.51
N SER A 386 5.70 5.07 17.26
CA SER A 386 6.34 4.47 18.44
C SER A 386 5.43 4.42 19.69
N PHE A 387 4.27 5.10 19.67
CA PHE A 387 3.37 5.22 20.81
C PHE A 387 2.18 4.25 20.73
N LEU A 388 1.44 4.26 19.60
CA LEU A 388 0.26 3.41 19.38
C LEU A 388 0.61 2.11 18.64
N GLY A 389 1.83 1.99 18.10
CA GLY A 389 2.20 0.91 17.23
C GLY A 389 1.60 1.10 15.84
N ARG A 390 0.80 0.16 15.36
CA ARG A 390 0.20 0.22 14.03
C ARG A 390 -1.32 0.45 14.12
N THR A 391 -1.76 1.59 13.61
CA THR A 391 -3.18 1.97 13.54
C THR A 391 -3.68 1.83 12.11
N PHE A 392 -4.83 1.17 11.93
CA PHE A 392 -5.54 1.05 10.67
C PHE A 392 -6.81 1.88 10.74
N TYR A 393 -7.16 2.53 9.64
CA TYR A 393 -8.42 3.24 9.49
C TYR A 393 -9.05 2.91 8.15
N ASP A 394 -10.37 2.75 8.18
CA ASP A 394 -11.23 2.56 7.03
C ASP A 394 -12.53 3.34 7.26
N LEU A 395 -12.75 4.36 6.46
CA LEU A 395 -13.95 5.19 6.46
C LEU A 395 -14.67 4.98 5.14
N ASN A 396 -15.94 4.57 5.18
CA ASN A 396 -16.74 4.36 3.99
C ASN A 396 -18.07 5.10 4.10
N PHE A 397 -18.37 5.89 3.09
CA PHE A 397 -19.64 6.62 2.93
C PHE A 397 -20.39 5.97 1.78
N GLU A 398 -21.60 5.49 2.04
CA GLU A 398 -22.44 4.86 1.04
C GLU A 398 -23.74 5.63 0.90
N LEU A 399 -24.13 5.88 -0.35
CA LEU A 399 -25.42 6.46 -0.72
C LEU A 399 -26.19 5.44 -1.56
N GLY A 400 -27.28 4.93 -1.01
CA GLY A 400 -28.20 4.04 -1.72
C GLY A 400 -29.23 4.86 -2.51
N LEU A 401 -29.38 4.54 -3.77
CA LEU A 401 -30.40 5.07 -4.67
C LEU A 401 -31.35 3.92 -5.00
N ARG A 402 -32.62 4.06 -4.68
CA ARG A 402 -33.63 3.06 -5.06
C ARG A 402 -34.01 3.28 -6.53
N GLU A 403 -33.89 2.24 -7.35
CA GLU A 403 -34.45 2.23 -8.67
C GLU A 403 -35.98 2.09 -8.52
N GLY A 404 -36.74 3.03 -9.05
CA GLY A 404 -38.20 3.04 -8.88
C GLY A 404 -38.81 1.75 -9.43
N ASP A 405 -39.75 1.17 -8.68
CA ASP A 405 -40.57 0.05 -9.12
C ASP A 405 -41.17 0.34 -10.49
N SER A 406 -40.75 -0.40 -11.50
CA SER A 406 -41.58 -0.61 -12.70
C SER A 406 -42.58 -1.68 -12.34
N SER A 407 -43.71 -1.24 -11.76
CA SER A 407 -44.93 -2.03 -11.60
C SER A 407 -45.42 -2.64 -12.95
#